data_a4a711eeebc6cc1ac4ae2d58b2ed0bc6
#
_entry.id   a4a711eeebc6cc1ac4ae2d58b2ed0bc6
#
_cell.length_a   1.000
_cell.length_b   1.000
_cell.length_c   1.000
_cell.angle_alpha   90.00
_cell.angle_beta   90.00
_cell.angle_gamma   90.00
#
_symmetry.space_group_name_H-M   'P 1'
#
loop_
_entity.id
_entity.type
_entity.pdbx_description
1 polymer ?
#
loop_
_entity_poly.entity_id
_entity_poly.type
_entity_poly.pdbx_seq_one_letter_code
_entity_poly.pdbx_strand_id
1 'polypeptide(L)'
;MLVDLDDVAFWMDAVRNNENHFGVLESFWKGQLKSKVWLVEHLHNSHWRQENIVIFGGWNGVLSSLLFNSKLDINDIRSVDIDPSCEEVANMICKRQEIQGKFNAITCDMCTYEYEFAPDLVINTSTEHITQEQYETW
;
A
#
# COMPACT_ATOMS: atom_id res chain seq x y z
N MET A 1 -7.31 2.60 -16.10
CA MET A 1 -6.98 3.33 -14.86
C MET A 1 -6.29 4.63 -15.24
N LEU A 2 -6.78 5.74 -14.74
CA LEU A 2 -6.13 7.05 -14.90
C LEU A 2 -5.49 7.41 -13.55
N VAL A 3 -4.23 7.82 -13.60
CA VAL A 3 -3.49 8.22 -12.41
C VAL A 3 -3.45 9.75 -12.32
N ASP A 4 -3.73 10.27 -11.13
CA ASP A 4 -3.64 11.70 -10.87
C ASP A 4 -2.20 12.20 -11.02
N LEU A 5 -2.02 13.32 -11.72
CA LEU A 5 -0.68 13.86 -12.00
C LEU A 5 0.04 14.33 -10.73
N ASP A 6 -0.71 14.79 -9.73
CA ASP A 6 -0.10 15.16 -8.44
C ASP A 6 0.47 13.93 -7.73
N ASP A 7 -0.19 12.78 -7.83
CA ASP A 7 0.33 11.52 -7.29
C ASP A 7 1.59 11.09 -8.04
N VAL A 8 1.63 11.21 -9.35
CA VAL A 8 2.85 10.92 -10.15
C VAL A 8 4.01 11.81 -9.70
N ALA A 9 3.75 13.10 -9.47
CA ALA A 9 4.77 14.02 -8.96
C ALA A 9 5.31 13.57 -7.59
N PHE A 10 4.46 13.14 -6.69
CA PHE A 10 4.89 12.59 -5.39
C PHE A 10 5.67 11.29 -5.53
N TRP A 11 5.31 10.42 -6.48
CA TRP A 11 6.10 9.22 -6.79
C TRP A 11 7.51 9.57 -7.25
N MET A 12 7.64 10.56 -8.12
CA MET A 12 8.94 11.02 -8.60
C MET A 12 9.76 11.67 -7.48
N ASP A 13 9.12 12.45 -6.61
CA ASP A 13 9.78 13.02 -5.44
C ASP A 13 10.27 11.94 -4.47
N ALA A 14 9.51 10.87 -4.26
CA ALA A 14 9.92 9.75 -3.44
C ALA A 14 11.18 9.07 -3.98
N VAL A 15 11.24 8.86 -5.30
CA VAL A 15 12.44 8.32 -5.97
C VAL A 15 13.62 9.29 -5.81
N ARG A 16 13.42 10.56 -6.13
CA ARG A 16 14.46 11.57 -6.17
C ARG A 16 15.10 11.84 -4.80
N ASN A 17 14.28 11.86 -3.75
CA ASN A 17 14.71 12.26 -2.41
C ASN A 17 15.14 11.10 -1.52
N ASN A 18 15.01 9.87 -1.97
CA ASN A 18 15.46 8.69 -1.23
C ASN A 18 16.88 8.32 -1.60
N GLU A 19 17.73 8.04 -0.61
CA GLU A 19 19.10 7.60 -0.86
C GLU A 19 19.17 6.29 -1.65
N ASN A 20 18.20 5.40 -1.42
CA ASN A 20 18.04 4.17 -2.17
C ASN A 20 17.10 4.36 -3.37
N HIS A 21 17.50 5.18 -4.33
CA HIS A 21 16.72 5.44 -5.56
C HIS A 21 16.31 4.16 -6.27
N PHE A 22 17.23 3.23 -6.40
CA PHE A 22 17.00 1.96 -7.08
C PHE A 22 15.94 1.11 -6.37
N GLY A 23 16.00 1.01 -5.05
CA GLY A 23 15.00 0.27 -4.27
C GLY A 23 13.60 0.85 -4.40
N VAL A 24 13.48 2.18 -4.43
CA VAL A 24 12.18 2.83 -4.67
C VAL A 24 11.68 2.57 -6.09
N LEU A 25 12.57 2.68 -7.09
CA LEU A 25 12.22 2.37 -8.49
C LEU A 25 11.77 0.92 -8.69
N GLU A 26 12.38 -0.04 -7.97
CA GLU A 26 11.97 -1.44 -8.05
C GLU A 26 10.51 -1.67 -7.67
N SER A 27 9.96 -0.87 -6.75
CA SER A 27 8.55 -0.97 -6.37
C SER A 27 7.59 -0.58 -7.50
N PHE A 28 8.09 0.14 -8.51
CA PHE A 28 7.37 0.48 -9.74
C PHE A 28 7.74 -0.41 -10.92
N TRP A 29 8.57 -1.43 -10.72
CA TRP A 29 8.99 -2.28 -11.84
C TRP A 29 7.79 -2.99 -12.47
N LYS A 30 7.93 -3.30 -13.75
CA LYS A 30 6.84 -3.81 -14.60
C LYS A 30 6.06 -4.98 -13.98
N GLY A 31 6.76 -5.96 -13.40
CA GLY A 31 6.12 -7.12 -12.73
C GLY A 31 5.34 -6.70 -11.49
N GLN A 32 5.88 -5.78 -10.71
CA GLN A 32 5.24 -5.26 -9.51
C GLN A 32 3.98 -4.47 -9.86
N LEU A 33 4.06 -3.59 -10.87
CA LEU A 33 2.90 -2.83 -11.32
C LEU A 33 1.82 -3.74 -11.89
N LYS A 34 2.19 -4.71 -12.73
CA LYS A 34 1.21 -5.63 -13.34
C LYS A 34 0.43 -6.42 -12.30
N SER A 35 1.10 -6.96 -11.30
CA SER A 35 0.44 -7.73 -10.24
C SER A 35 -0.51 -6.88 -9.42
N LYS A 36 -0.10 -5.65 -9.11
CA LYS A 36 -0.92 -4.71 -8.35
C LYS A 36 -2.13 -4.21 -9.14
N VAL A 37 -1.94 -3.86 -10.40
CA VAL A 37 -3.04 -3.47 -11.30
C VAL A 37 -4.04 -4.62 -11.46
N TRP A 38 -3.55 -5.85 -11.62
CA TRP A 38 -4.40 -7.03 -11.67
C TRP A 38 -5.27 -7.15 -10.40
N LEU A 39 -4.67 -6.98 -9.24
CA LEU A 39 -5.40 -7.04 -7.96
C LEU A 39 -6.46 -5.94 -7.87
N VAL A 40 -6.10 -4.70 -8.23
CA VAL A 40 -7.03 -3.56 -8.20
C VAL A 40 -8.22 -3.79 -9.14
N GLU A 41 -7.97 -4.28 -10.34
CA GLU A 41 -9.04 -4.60 -11.30
C GLU A 41 -9.94 -5.73 -10.80
N HIS A 42 -9.33 -6.73 -10.17
CA HIS A 42 -10.08 -7.85 -9.58
C HIS A 42 -10.98 -7.39 -8.44
N LEU A 43 -10.49 -6.53 -7.57
CA LEU A 43 -11.28 -5.92 -6.50
C LEU A 43 -12.40 -5.04 -7.05
N HIS A 44 -12.15 -4.29 -8.12
CA HIS A 44 -13.17 -3.47 -8.77
C HIS A 44 -14.35 -4.32 -9.29
N ASN A 45 -14.09 -5.52 -9.75
CA ASN A 45 -15.11 -6.45 -10.24
C ASN A 45 -15.77 -7.27 -9.14
N SER A 46 -15.33 -7.15 -7.89
CA SER A 46 -15.92 -7.84 -6.75
C SER A 46 -17.14 -7.07 -6.23
N HIS A 47 -18.03 -7.77 -5.52
CA HIS A 47 -19.20 -7.18 -4.87
C HIS A 47 -18.95 -6.87 -3.38
N TRP A 48 -17.71 -7.01 -2.91
CA TRP A 48 -17.33 -6.76 -1.53
C TRP A 48 -17.16 -5.26 -1.28
N ARG A 49 -17.51 -4.84 -0.07
CA ARG A 49 -17.22 -3.50 0.39
C ARG A 49 -15.70 -3.33 0.58
N GLN A 50 -15.15 -2.20 0.15
CA GLN A 50 -13.69 -1.95 0.12
C GLN A 50 -13.35 -0.52 0.51
N GLU A 51 -14.09 0.04 1.46
CA GLU A 51 -13.92 1.45 1.86
C GLU A 51 -12.76 1.64 2.83
N ASN A 52 -12.60 0.73 3.79
CA ASN A 52 -11.57 0.81 4.83
C ASN A 52 -10.67 -0.43 4.71
N ILE A 53 -9.41 -0.20 4.39
CA ILE A 53 -8.48 -1.25 4.01
C ILE A 53 -7.27 -1.25 4.93
N VAL A 54 -6.82 -2.43 5.33
CA VAL A 54 -5.51 -2.66 5.94
C VAL A 54 -4.69 -3.56 5.01
N ILE A 55 -3.48 -3.12 4.70
CA ILE A 55 -2.54 -3.86 3.86
C ILE A 55 -1.33 -4.26 4.71
N PHE A 56 -1.06 -5.55 4.76
CA PHE A 56 0.16 -6.10 5.39
C PHE A 56 1.20 -6.40 4.33
N GLY A 57 2.46 -6.06 4.61
CA GLY A 57 3.52 -6.11 3.63
C GLY A 57 3.38 -5.03 2.56
N GLY A 58 2.90 -3.85 2.96
CA GLY A 58 2.56 -2.76 2.04
C GLY A 58 3.74 -2.14 1.32
N TRP A 59 4.96 -2.46 1.74
CA TRP A 59 6.20 -1.99 1.13
C TRP A 59 6.19 -0.46 0.96
N ASN A 60 6.53 0.03 -0.23
CA ASN A 60 6.64 1.47 -0.51
C ASN A 60 5.31 2.17 -0.83
N GLY A 61 4.17 1.51 -0.64
CA GLY A 61 2.86 2.13 -0.77
C GLY A 61 2.32 2.23 -2.19
N VAL A 62 2.96 1.61 -3.18
CA VAL A 62 2.52 1.68 -4.58
C VAL A 62 1.14 1.07 -4.77
N LEU A 63 0.84 -0.07 -4.14
CA LEU A 63 -0.49 -0.67 -4.19
C LEU A 63 -1.55 0.28 -3.64
N SER A 64 -1.27 0.92 -2.50
CA SER A 64 -2.18 1.90 -1.90
C SER A 64 -2.46 3.06 -2.84
N SER A 65 -1.42 3.61 -3.47
CA SER A 65 -1.59 4.71 -4.43
C SER A 65 -2.43 4.29 -5.64
N LEU A 66 -2.23 3.09 -6.16
CA LEU A 66 -3.03 2.55 -7.26
C LEU A 66 -4.50 2.35 -6.85
N LEU A 67 -4.75 1.87 -5.64
CA LEU A 67 -6.12 1.74 -5.11
C LEU A 67 -6.82 3.09 -5.04
N PHE A 68 -6.16 4.13 -4.52
CA PHE A 68 -6.72 5.48 -4.48
C PHE A 68 -6.96 6.09 -5.86
N ASN A 69 -6.19 5.70 -6.87
CA ASN A 69 -6.35 6.17 -8.25
C ASN A 69 -7.30 5.29 -9.08
N SER A 70 -7.85 4.26 -8.49
CA SER A 70 -8.84 3.39 -9.12
C SER A 70 -10.24 4.00 -9.03
N LYS A 71 -11.23 3.29 -9.58
CA LYS A 71 -12.65 3.65 -9.45
C LYS A 71 -13.27 3.18 -8.14
N LEU A 72 -12.49 2.55 -7.25
CA LEU A 72 -12.96 2.13 -5.94
C LEU A 72 -13.19 3.33 -5.04
N ASP A 73 -14.25 3.29 -4.25
CA ASP A 73 -14.57 4.34 -3.28
C ASP A 73 -13.90 4.03 -1.95
N ILE A 74 -12.66 4.51 -1.80
CA ILE A 74 -11.81 4.21 -0.66
C ILE A 74 -11.77 5.40 0.28
N ASN A 75 -12.10 5.16 1.55
CA ASN A 75 -12.05 6.16 2.61
C ASN A 75 -10.70 6.19 3.32
N ASP A 76 -10.15 5.01 3.60
CA ASP A 76 -8.96 4.90 4.44
C ASP A 76 -8.14 3.67 4.10
N ILE A 77 -6.82 3.83 4.05
CA ILE A 77 -5.87 2.72 3.94
C ILE A 77 -4.81 2.87 5.03
N ARG A 78 -4.60 1.79 5.78
CA ARG A 78 -3.42 1.62 6.65
C ARG A 78 -2.50 0.61 5.99
N SER A 79 -1.26 1.02 5.70
CA SER A 79 -0.24 0.19 5.08
C SER A 79 0.80 -0.19 6.12
N VAL A 80 0.86 -1.46 6.45
CA VAL A 80 1.70 -2.00 7.52
C VAL A 80 2.86 -2.79 6.92
N ASP A 81 4.08 -2.47 7.34
CA ASP A 81 5.27 -3.22 6.96
C ASP A 81 6.22 -3.28 8.16
N ILE A 82 6.92 -4.38 8.29
CA ILE A 82 7.90 -4.57 9.37
C ILE A 82 9.20 -3.78 9.13
N ASP A 83 9.50 -3.46 7.88
CA ASP A 83 10.69 -2.72 7.49
C ASP A 83 10.50 -1.22 7.72
N PRO A 84 11.24 -0.62 8.68
CA PRO A 84 11.07 0.79 8.99
C PRO A 84 11.47 1.72 7.83
N SER A 85 12.26 1.27 6.88
CA SER A 85 12.63 2.09 5.71
C SER A 85 11.47 2.33 4.75
N CYS A 86 10.39 1.56 4.85
CA CYS A 86 9.23 1.68 3.97
C CYS A 86 8.27 2.79 4.39
N GLU A 87 8.21 3.14 5.67
CA GLU A 87 7.20 4.06 6.20
C GLU A 87 7.27 5.45 5.55
N GLU A 88 8.46 6.04 5.55
CA GLU A 88 8.66 7.38 4.97
C GLU A 88 8.40 7.39 3.46
N VAL A 89 8.87 6.37 2.76
CA VAL A 89 8.68 6.25 1.30
C VAL A 89 7.20 6.10 0.96
N ALA A 90 6.48 5.23 1.67
CA ALA A 90 5.06 5.01 1.45
C ALA A 90 4.23 6.27 1.73
N ASN A 91 4.53 6.98 2.81
CA ASN A 91 3.88 8.26 3.12
C ASN A 91 4.19 9.34 2.07
N MET A 92 5.36 9.33 1.46
CA MET A 92 5.69 10.23 0.37
C MET A 92 4.93 9.87 -0.92
N ILE A 93 4.89 8.61 -1.28
CA ILE A 93 4.18 8.14 -2.48
C ILE A 93 2.68 8.41 -2.38
N CYS A 94 2.09 8.25 -1.21
CA CYS A 94 0.68 8.53 -0.94
C CYS A 94 0.47 9.90 -0.26
N LYS A 95 1.33 10.87 -0.52
CA LYS A 95 1.34 12.15 0.20
C LYS A 95 0.02 12.90 0.12
N ARG A 96 -0.62 12.90 -1.03
CA ARG A 96 -1.91 13.56 -1.22
C ARG A 96 -2.97 12.97 -0.29
N GLN A 97 -3.04 11.65 -0.20
CA GLN A 97 -3.99 10.95 0.65
C GLN A 97 -3.62 11.04 2.14
N GLU A 98 -2.33 11.07 2.46
CA GLU A 98 -1.87 11.30 3.83
C GLU A 98 -2.34 12.67 4.35
N ILE A 99 -2.18 13.72 3.54
CA ILE A 99 -2.64 15.08 3.87
C ILE A 99 -4.16 15.11 4.09
N GLN A 100 -4.91 14.34 3.32
CA GLN A 100 -6.37 14.22 3.44
C GLN A 100 -6.80 13.39 4.65
N GLY A 101 -5.88 12.78 5.37
CA GLY A 101 -6.18 11.87 6.49
C GLY A 101 -6.69 10.50 6.07
N LYS A 102 -6.49 10.12 4.80
CA LYS A 102 -6.98 8.85 4.24
C LYS A 102 -5.92 7.76 4.18
N PHE A 103 -4.67 8.08 4.39
CA PHE A 103 -3.57 7.13 4.31
C PHE A 103 -2.60 7.31 5.46
N ASN A 104 -2.11 6.20 6.00
CA ASN A 104 -0.96 6.19 6.88
C ASN A 104 -0.16 4.90 6.70
N ALA A 105 1.16 5.03 6.58
CA ALA A 105 2.08 3.91 6.62
C ALA A 105 2.56 3.70 8.06
N ILE A 106 2.62 2.45 8.48
CA ILE A 106 2.91 2.07 9.86
C ILE A 106 4.00 0.99 9.86
N THR A 107 5.06 1.22 10.62
CA THR A 107 6.07 0.19 10.86
C THR A 107 5.62 -0.67 12.03
N CYS A 108 5.26 -1.92 11.73
CA CYS A 108 4.78 -2.87 12.75
C CYS A 108 4.86 -4.30 12.22
N ASP A 109 5.08 -5.24 13.12
CA ASP A 109 4.91 -6.66 12.83
C ASP A 109 3.42 -6.97 12.66
N MET A 110 3.04 -7.65 11.58
CA MET A 110 1.63 -7.99 11.32
C MET A 110 1.01 -8.84 12.43
N CYS A 111 1.80 -9.66 13.12
CA CYS A 111 1.33 -10.53 14.20
C CYS A 111 0.98 -9.76 15.47
N THR A 112 1.46 -8.54 15.64
CA THR A 112 1.23 -7.70 16.82
C THR A 112 0.48 -6.41 16.52
N TYR A 113 0.09 -6.20 15.26
CA TYR A 113 -0.61 -5.00 14.84
C TYR A 113 -1.98 -4.90 15.51
N GLU A 114 -2.26 -3.73 16.08
CA GLU A 114 -3.57 -3.42 16.68
C GLU A 114 -4.37 -2.54 15.71
N TYR A 115 -5.57 -3.01 15.35
CA TYR A 115 -6.44 -2.31 14.41
C TYR A 115 -7.02 -1.05 15.02
N GLU A 116 -6.84 0.08 14.35
CA GLU A 116 -7.44 1.37 14.74
C GLU A 116 -8.92 1.46 14.35
N PHE A 117 -9.33 0.69 13.35
CA PHE A 117 -10.72 0.59 12.89
C PHE A 117 -11.00 -0.84 12.41
N ALA A 118 -12.29 -1.17 12.27
CA ALA A 118 -12.68 -2.46 11.67
C ALA A 118 -12.55 -2.36 10.14
N PRO A 119 -11.60 -3.06 9.50
CA PRO A 119 -11.45 -2.99 8.05
C PRO A 119 -12.56 -3.73 7.33
N ASP A 120 -12.96 -3.22 6.17
CA ASP A 120 -13.84 -3.93 5.24
C ASP A 120 -13.06 -4.95 4.40
N LEU A 121 -11.75 -4.70 4.22
CA LEU A 121 -10.86 -5.54 3.45
C LEU A 121 -9.48 -5.57 4.09
N VAL A 122 -8.92 -6.76 4.15
CA VAL A 122 -7.52 -6.98 4.56
C VAL A 122 -6.78 -7.62 3.38
N ILE A 123 -5.64 -7.03 3.01
CA ILE A 123 -4.76 -7.54 1.97
C ILE A 123 -3.43 -7.91 2.60
N ASN A 124 -2.95 -9.12 2.36
CA ASN A 124 -1.63 -9.54 2.78
C ASN A 124 -0.78 -9.89 1.55
N THR A 125 0.24 -9.05 1.28
CA THR A 125 1.15 -9.21 0.15
C THR A 125 2.49 -9.81 0.55
N SER A 126 2.66 -10.24 1.79
CA SER A 126 3.92 -10.80 2.30
C SER A 126 3.84 -12.26 2.74
N THR A 127 2.81 -12.98 2.33
CA THR A 127 2.64 -14.40 2.71
C THR A 127 3.79 -15.30 2.27
N GLU A 128 4.50 -14.94 1.22
CA GLU A 128 5.69 -15.66 0.74
C GLU A 128 6.95 -15.40 1.59
N HIS A 129 6.93 -14.37 2.43
CA HIS A 129 8.07 -13.93 3.26
C HIS A 129 7.90 -14.29 4.73
N ILE A 130 6.82 -14.94 5.12
CA ILE A 130 6.53 -15.33 6.49
C ILE A 130 6.44 -16.85 6.62
N THR A 131 6.66 -17.35 7.85
CA THR A 131 6.50 -18.77 8.15
C THR A 131 5.03 -19.13 8.30
N GLN A 132 4.71 -20.42 8.22
CA GLN A 132 3.36 -20.92 8.48
C GLN A 132 2.89 -20.55 9.90
N GLU A 133 3.79 -20.64 10.88
CA GLU A 133 3.49 -20.24 12.25
C GLU A 133 3.12 -18.76 12.38
N GLN A 134 3.87 -17.88 11.72
CA GLN A 134 3.55 -16.45 11.68
C GLN A 134 2.20 -16.19 11.02
N TYR A 135 1.91 -16.89 9.93
CA TYR A 135 0.62 -16.79 9.23
C TYR A 135 -0.54 -17.22 10.13
N GLU A 136 -0.37 -18.32 10.87
CA GLU A 136 -1.40 -18.82 11.80
C GLU A 136 -1.60 -17.90 13.02
N THR A 137 -0.55 -17.18 13.43
CA THR A 137 -0.62 -16.19 14.51
C THR A 137 -1.32 -14.91 14.09
N TRP A 138 -1.09 -14.52 12.83
CA TRP A 138 -1.70 -13.33 12.21
C TRP A 138 -3.21 -13.52 12.02
#